data_63ff06c2f1503ff2c672d46d322c527f
#
_entry.id   63ff06c2f1503ff2c672d46d322c527f
#
_cell.length_a   1.000
_cell.length_b   1.000
_cell.length_c   1.000
_cell.angle_alpha   90.00
_cell.angle_beta   90.00
_cell.angle_gamma   90.00
#
_symmetry.space_group_name_H-M   'P 1'
#
loop_
_entity.id
_entity.type
_entity.pdbx_description
1 polymer ?
#
loop_
_entity_poly.entity_id
_entity_poly.type
_entity_poly.pdbx_seq_one_letter_code
_entity_poly.pdbx_strand_id
1 'polypeptide(L)'
;MKKSLKLIVVAAGLMSLYGTASAFSIAPCKACHALDHDVVGPAWDRDAKEYGSAAALAKVFKSGFKVEDRKIAMSEPKYKAQAAIMTGQYNALIKGHEEEAAEALFAAVKAGKM
;
A
#
# COMPACT_ATOMS: atom_id res chain seq x y z
N MET A 1 11.90 42.23 -3.41
CA MET A 1 12.75 41.15 -3.91
C MET A 1 12.97 40.09 -2.83
N LYS A 2 13.62 40.44 -1.75
CA LYS A 2 13.87 39.50 -0.66
C LYS A 2 12.56 38.95 -0.04
N LYS A 3 11.55 39.78 0.04
CA LYS A 3 10.24 39.36 0.56
C LYS A 3 9.56 38.30 -0.28
N SER A 4 9.72 38.39 -1.60
CA SER A 4 9.12 37.41 -2.51
C SER A 4 9.71 36.03 -2.31
N LEU A 5 11.01 35.94 -2.10
CA LEU A 5 11.68 34.67 -1.82
C LEU A 5 11.16 34.01 -0.55
N LYS A 6 10.94 34.80 0.48
CA LYS A 6 10.40 34.29 1.74
C LYS A 6 9.01 33.69 1.57
N LEU A 7 8.18 34.34 0.80
CA LEU A 7 6.82 33.87 0.52
C LEU A 7 6.83 32.52 -0.19
N ILE A 8 7.73 32.37 -1.17
CA ILE A 8 7.85 31.12 -1.93
C ILE A 8 8.24 29.97 -1.00
N VAL A 9 9.20 30.19 -0.11
CA VAL A 9 9.65 29.16 0.83
C VAL A 9 8.50 28.74 1.76
N VAL A 10 7.73 29.68 2.27
CA VAL A 10 6.59 29.38 3.13
C VAL A 10 5.55 28.54 2.38
N ALA A 11 5.24 28.89 1.14
CA ALA A 11 4.27 28.13 0.35
C ALA A 11 4.74 26.69 0.12
N ALA A 12 6.00 26.47 -0.20
CA ALA A 12 6.56 25.14 -0.36
C ALA A 12 6.46 24.33 0.93
N GLY A 13 6.73 24.94 2.07
CA GLY A 13 6.60 24.27 3.37
C GLY A 13 5.17 23.82 3.66
N LEU A 14 4.21 24.66 3.36
CA LEU A 14 2.79 24.30 3.56
C LEU A 14 2.37 23.12 2.69
N MET A 15 2.79 23.08 1.43
CA MET A 15 2.47 21.97 0.54
C MET A 15 3.08 20.66 1.05
N SER A 16 4.27 20.68 1.58
CA SER A 16 4.91 19.50 2.17
C SER A 16 4.11 18.96 3.36
N LEU A 17 3.58 19.84 4.20
CA LEU A 17 2.76 19.44 5.32
C LEU A 17 1.47 18.75 4.89
N TYR A 18 0.81 19.25 3.88
CA TYR A 18 -0.40 18.60 3.37
C TYR A 18 -0.10 17.22 2.82
N GLY A 19 0.96 17.06 2.05
CA GLY A 19 1.37 15.78 1.53
C GLY A 19 1.64 14.77 2.65
N THR A 20 2.31 15.19 3.71
CA THR A 20 2.60 14.33 4.86
C THR A 20 1.33 13.95 5.61
N ALA A 21 0.40 14.89 5.81
CA ALA A 21 -0.82 14.66 6.57
C ALA A 21 -1.74 13.61 5.93
N SER A 22 -1.70 13.44 4.61
CA SER A 22 -2.54 12.50 3.88
C SER A 22 -1.83 11.20 3.52
N ALA A 23 -0.60 10.99 4.00
CA ALA A 23 0.17 9.81 3.65
C ALA A 23 -0.44 8.53 4.23
N PHE A 24 -0.46 7.48 3.42
CA PHE A 24 -0.85 6.15 3.83
C PHE A 24 0.19 5.55 4.78
N SER A 25 -0.26 4.84 5.81
CA SER A 25 0.63 4.16 6.75
C SER A 25 0.49 2.65 6.65
N ILE A 26 1.62 1.95 6.59
CA ILE A 26 1.66 0.49 6.59
C ILE A 26 1.64 -0.11 7.99
N ALA A 27 1.69 0.71 9.03
CA ALA A 27 1.77 0.21 10.41
C ALA A 27 0.69 -0.83 10.76
N PRO A 28 -0.59 -0.63 10.41
CA PRO A 28 -1.61 -1.64 10.69
C PRO A 28 -1.41 -2.96 9.94
N CYS A 29 -0.72 -2.95 8.82
CA CYS A 29 -0.51 -4.14 7.98
C CYS A 29 0.45 -5.13 8.62
N LYS A 30 1.32 -4.66 9.50
CA LYS A 30 2.35 -5.49 10.15
C LYS A 30 1.76 -6.58 11.05
N ALA A 31 0.53 -6.43 11.49
CA ALA A 31 -0.14 -7.43 12.32
C ALA A 31 -0.39 -8.74 11.57
N CYS A 32 -0.58 -8.67 10.25
CA CYS A 32 -0.97 -9.82 9.43
C CYS A 32 0.00 -10.13 8.30
N HIS A 33 0.94 -9.25 8.01
CA HIS A 33 1.92 -9.41 6.94
C HIS A 33 3.34 -9.21 7.42
N ALA A 34 4.25 -9.94 6.82
CA ALA A 34 5.70 -9.74 6.94
C ALA A 34 6.28 -9.60 5.54
N LEU A 35 7.56 -9.21 5.45
CA LEU A 35 8.20 -9.05 4.13
C LEU A 35 8.55 -10.37 3.49
N ASP A 36 9.12 -11.30 4.25
CA ASP A 36 9.82 -12.47 3.75
C ASP A 36 9.21 -13.80 4.17
N HIS A 37 8.11 -13.79 4.89
CA HIS A 37 7.39 -15.00 5.28
C HIS A 37 5.91 -14.75 5.43
N ASP A 38 5.12 -15.79 5.25
CA ASP A 38 3.68 -15.73 5.42
C ASP A 38 3.32 -15.71 6.90
N VAL A 39 2.36 -14.88 7.26
CA VAL A 39 1.82 -14.80 8.63
C VAL A 39 0.33 -15.13 8.54
N VAL A 40 -0.56 -14.18 8.82
CA VAL A 40 -1.99 -14.34 8.52
C VAL A 40 -2.22 -14.14 7.04
N GLY A 41 -1.62 -13.12 6.46
CA GLY A 41 -1.60 -12.89 5.03
C GLY A 41 -0.30 -13.33 4.38
N PRO A 42 -0.23 -13.31 3.05
CA PRO A 42 0.99 -13.69 2.33
C PRO A 42 2.11 -12.67 2.56
N ALA A 43 3.35 -13.16 2.46
CA ALA A 43 4.54 -12.32 2.52
C ALA A 43 4.50 -11.25 1.42
N TRP A 44 4.94 -10.05 1.72
CA TRP A 44 4.91 -8.95 0.76
C TRP A 44 5.87 -9.13 -0.41
N ASP A 45 6.98 -9.84 -0.23
CA ASP A 45 7.88 -10.16 -1.34
C ASP A 45 7.19 -11.06 -2.36
N ARG A 46 6.29 -11.95 -1.92
CA ARG A 46 5.46 -12.75 -2.81
C ARG A 46 4.47 -11.89 -3.57
N ASP A 47 3.81 -10.95 -2.88
CA ASP A 47 2.89 -10.02 -3.52
C ASP A 47 3.60 -9.19 -4.58
N ALA A 48 4.77 -8.65 -4.25
CA ALA A 48 5.55 -7.86 -5.18
C ALA A 48 5.94 -8.68 -6.42
N LYS A 49 6.34 -9.92 -6.24
CA LYS A 49 6.70 -10.82 -7.34
C LYS A 49 5.50 -11.12 -8.22
N GLU A 50 4.36 -11.43 -7.64
CA GLU A 50 3.16 -11.81 -8.38
C GLU A 50 2.56 -10.66 -9.18
N TYR A 51 2.51 -9.46 -8.61
CA TYR A 51 1.96 -8.30 -9.31
C TYR A 51 2.98 -7.60 -10.20
N GLY A 52 4.25 -7.70 -9.89
CA GLY A 52 5.34 -7.23 -10.74
C GLY A 52 5.70 -5.76 -10.59
N SER A 53 4.74 -4.90 -10.32
CA SER A 53 4.97 -3.45 -10.14
C SER A 53 3.91 -2.81 -9.25
N ALA A 54 4.28 -1.68 -8.65
CA ALA A 54 3.32 -0.91 -7.87
C ALA A 54 2.15 -0.45 -8.72
N ALA A 55 2.39 -0.08 -9.98
CA ALA A 55 1.33 0.33 -10.89
C ALA A 55 0.32 -0.79 -11.15
N ALA A 56 0.79 -2.03 -11.33
CA ALA A 56 -0.08 -3.17 -11.53
C ALA A 56 -0.92 -3.47 -10.29
N LEU A 57 -0.31 -3.42 -9.11
CA LEU A 57 -1.04 -3.61 -7.85
C LEU A 57 -2.05 -2.49 -7.60
N ALA A 58 -1.66 -1.24 -7.88
CA ALA A 58 -2.57 -0.10 -7.74
C ALA A 58 -3.81 -0.27 -8.62
N LYS A 59 -3.64 -0.81 -9.82
CA LYS A 59 -4.76 -1.08 -10.73
C LYS A 59 -5.74 -2.08 -10.13
N VAL A 60 -5.25 -3.11 -9.49
CA VAL A 60 -6.09 -4.10 -8.80
C VAL A 60 -6.81 -3.46 -7.62
N PHE A 61 -6.13 -2.65 -6.84
CA PHE A 61 -6.76 -1.90 -5.77
C PHE A 61 -7.86 -0.98 -6.28
N LYS A 62 -7.61 -0.23 -7.35
CA LYS A 62 -8.59 0.70 -7.95
C LYS A 62 -9.82 0.00 -8.50
N SER A 63 -9.68 -1.25 -8.92
CA SER A 63 -10.82 -2.04 -9.41
C SER A 63 -11.67 -2.64 -8.28
N GLY A 64 -11.34 -2.34 -7.02
CA GLY A 64 -12.09 -2.78 -5.84
C GLY A 64 -11.46 -3.93 -5.09
N PHE A 65 -10.29 -4.37 -5.50
CA PHE A 65 -9.55 -5.47 -4.88
C PHE A 65 -10.41 -6.72 -4.71
N LYS A 66 -11.15 -7.06 -5.74
CA LYS A 66 -12.03 -8.23 -5.74
C LYS A 66 -11.22 -9.50 -5.54
N VAL A 67 -11.78 -10.47 -4.85
CA VAL A 67 -11.07 -11.73 -4.53
C VAL A 67 -10.57 -12.42 -5.79
N GLU A 68 -11.37 -12.44 -6.85
CA GLU A 68 -11.00 -13.06 -8.13
C GLU A 68 -9.82 -12.38 -8.83
N ASP A 69 -9.49 -11.14 -8.45
CA ASP A 69 -8.36 -10.40 -9.01
C ASP A 69 -7.08 -10.53 -8.18
N ARG A 70 -7.17 -11.19 -7.02
CA ARG A 70 -6.04 -11.38 -6.11
C ARG A 70 -5.28 -12.64 -6.48
N LYS A 71 -4.07 -12.47 -7.00
CA LYS A 71 -3.31 -13.58 -7.56
C LYS A 71 -2.99 -14.68 -6.55
N ILE A 72 -2.58 -14.32 -5.35
CA ILE A 72 -2.23 -15.32 -4.33
C ILE A 72 -3.49 -15.96 -3.74
N ALA A 73 -4.50 -15.19 -3.43
CA ALA A 73 -5.75 -15.73 -2.89
C ALA A 73 -6.40 -16.73 -3.86
N MET A 74 -6.34 -16.47 -5.15
CA MET A 74 -6.92 -17.36 -6.14
C MET A 74 -6.11 -18.63 -6.37
N SER A 75 -4.82 -18.61 -6.08
CA SER A 75 -3.95 -19.78 -6.25
C SER A 75 -3.80 -20.62 -4.97
N GLU A 76 -4.11 -20.08 -3.80
CA GLU A 76 -3.91 -20.76 -2.53
C GLU A 76 -5.19 -20.77 -1.69
N PRO A 77 -5.80 -21.95 -1.47
CA PRO A 77 -7.08 -22.06 -0.76
C PRO A 77 -7.11 -21.42 0.61
N LYS A 78 -6.01 -21.45 1.34
CA LYS A 78 -5.96 -20.87 2.69
C LYS A 78 -6.16 -19.36 2.67
N TYR A 79 -5.62 -18.66 1.67
CA TYR A 79 -5.81 -17.22 1.53
C TYR A 79 -7.17 -16.87 0.94
N LYS A 80 -7.70 -17.74 0.10
CA LYS A 80 -9.05 -17.58 -0.39
C LYS A 80 -10.05 -17.65 0.75
N ALA A 81 -9.85 -18.56 1.69
CA ALA A 81 -10.71 -18.69 2.88
C ALA A 81 -10.63 -17.46 3.79
N GLN A 82 -9.49 -16.74 3.79
CA GLN A 82 -9.30 -15.55 4.61
C GLN A 82 -9.55 -14.25 3.83
N ALA A 83 -10.04 -14.34 2.61
CA ALA A 83 -10.20 -13.18 1.74
C ALA A 83 -11.10 -12.10 2.33
N ALA A 84 -12.14 -12.48 3.08
CA ALA A 84 -13.06 -11.54 3.70
C ALA A 84 -12.36 -10.64 4.73
N ILE A 85 -11.38 -11.17 5.46
CA ILE A 85 -10.59 -10.41 6.44
C ILE A 85 -9.82 -9.32 5.72
N MET A 86 -9.13 -9.67 4.65
CA MET A 86 -8.37 -8.69 3.86
C MET A 86 -9.28 -7.69 3.17
N THR A 87 -10.46 -8.10 2.74
CA THR A 87 -11.45 -7.17 2.18
C THR A 87 -11.84 -6.09 3.20
N GLY A 88 -12.04 -6.47 4.46
CA GLY A 88 -12.30 -5.50 5.53
C GLY A 88 -11.14 -4.52 5.71
N GLN A 89 -9.91 -5.01 5.69
CA GLN A 89 -8.72 -4.17 5.80
C GLN A 89 -8.57 -3.24 4.59
N TYR A 90 -8.82 -3.76 3.39
CA TYR A 90 -8.82 -2.94 2.18
C TYR A 90 -9.80 -1.77 2.31
N ASN A 91 -11.03 -2.05 2.69
CA ASN A 91 -12.05 -1.02 2.82
C ASN A 91 -11.70 0.02 3.89
N ALA A 92 -11.08 -0.41 4.99
CA ALA A 92 -10.73 0.48 6.10
C ALA A 92 -9.47 1.31 5.84
N LEU A 93 -8.48 0.77 5.12
CA LEU A 93 -7.14 1.33 5.06
C LEU A 93 -6.67 1.72 3.66
N ILE A 94 -7.03 0.94 2.65
CA ILE A 94 -6.47 1.10 1.29
C ILE A 94 -7.39 1.91 0.39
N LYS A 95 -8.70 1.70 0.49
CA LYS A 95 -9.67 2.39 -0.35
C LYS A 95 -9.54 3.91 -0.20
N GLY A 96 -9.33 4.59 -1.30
CA GLY A 96 -9.00 6.02 -1.30
C GLY A 96 -7.52 6.33 -1.28
N HIS A 97 -6.65 5.31 -1.08
CA HIS A 97 -5.19 5.42 -1.03
C HIS A 97 -4.52 4.35 -1.88
N GLU A 98 -5.16 3.96 -2.97
CA GLU A 98 -4.76 2.80 -3.76
C GLU A 98 -3.32 2.86 -4.29
N GLU A 99 -2.93 3.99 -4.86
CA GLU A 99 -1.58 4.15 -5.37
C GLU A 99 -0.55 4.21 -4.25
N GLU A 100 -0.84 4.96 -3.20
CA GLU A 100 0.05 5.09 -2.04
C GLU A 100 0.28 3.74 -1.36
N ALA A 101 -0.76 2.94 -1.21
CA ALA A 101 -0.67 1.61 -0.61
C ALA A 101 0.20 0.68 -1.45
N ALA A 102 0.01 0.66 -2.77
CA ALA A 102 0.80 -0.16 -3.67
C ALA A 102 2.27 0.28 -3.65
N GLU A 103 2.54 1.57 -3.72
CA GLU A 103 3.90 2.10 -3.66
C GLU A 103 4.57 1.79 -2.33
N ALA A 104 3.83 1.90 -1.22
CA ALA A 104 4.36 1.61 0.11
C ALA A 104 4.78 0.14 0.25
N LEU A 105 3.99 -0.78 -0.28
CA LEU A 105 4.32 -2.20 -0.29
C LEU A 105 5.61 -2.45 -1.07
N PHE A 106 5.70 -1.95 -2.29
CA PHE A 106 6.88 -2.15 -3.13
C PHE A 106 8.12 -1.45 -2.56
N ALA A 107 7.96 -0.28 -1.95
CA ALA A 107 9.05 0.42 -1.28
C ALA A 107 9.57 -0.37 -0.07
N ALA A 108 8.68 -0.96 0.73
CA ALA A 108 9.06 -1.79 1.86
C ALA A 108 9.85 -3.02 1.42
N VAL A 109 9.39 -3.70 0.38
CA VAL A 109 10.08 -4.86 -0.18
C VAL A 109 11.46 -4.48 -0.70
N LYS A 110 11.57 -3.38 -1.42
CA LYS A 110 12.84 -2.89 -1.93
C LYS A 110 13.80 -2.50 -0.81
N ALA A 111 13.30 -1.86 0.23
CA ALA A 111 14.11 -1.45 1.38
C ALA A 111 14.48 -2.63 2.30
N GLY A 112 13.75 -3.74 2.22
CA GLY A 112 13.95 -4.90 3.09
C GLY A 112 13.46 -4.70 4.51
N LYS A 113 12.52 -3.79 4.71
CA LYS A 113 11.89 -3.55 6.02
C LYS A 113 10.52 -2.89 5.89
N MET A 114 9.70 -3.16 6.87
CA MET A 114 8.35 -2.58 6.97
C MET A 114 8.29 -1.43 7.97
#